data_10c0c262648ee38b332f37620f0ca11f
#
_entry.id   10c0c262648ee38b332f37620f0ca11f
#
_cell.length_a   1.000
_cell.length_b   1.000
_cell.length_c   1.000
_cell.angle_alpha   90.00
_cell.angle_beta   90.00
_cell.angle_gamma   90.00
#
_symmetry.space_group_name_H-M   'P 1'
#
loop_
_entity.id
_entity.type
_entity.pdbx_description
1 polymer ?
#
loop_
_entity_poly.entity_id
_entity_poly.type
_entity_poly.pdbx_seq_one_letter_code
_entity_poly.pdbx_strand_id
1 'polypeptide(L)'
;MVLSVVAGFAQNAAKIDKLKEQQKVLKLTTELNKLQLDYEKEKANNIELSKKAADINADANSATTDFNTSNASNTVKDAKSTIKKLKETEAVNKKLAKSQKNLSKMEKKMAKIQAKIDDSNKKIKFVDNQ
;
A
#
# COMPACT_ATOMS: atom_id res chain seq x y z
N MET A 1 16.56 -36.02 42.29
CA MET A 1 17.54 -35.31 41.43
C MET A 1 17.20 -35.34 39.95
N VAL A 2 16.64 -36.41 39.43
CA VAL A 2 16.30 -36.54 37.98
C VAL A 2 15.15 -35.63 37.58
N LEU A 3 14.18 -35.39 38.44
CA LEU A 3 13.02 -34.53 38.18
C LEU A 3 13.38 -33.03 38.04
N SER A 4 14.41 -32.56 38.76
CA SER A 4 14.81 -31.15 38.71
C SER A 4 15.57 -30.84 37.41
N VAL A 5 16.27 -31.80 36.82
CA VAL A 5 16.96 -31.65 35.53
C VAL A 5 15.96 -31.54 34.38
N VAL A 6 14.91 -32.37 34.41
CA VAL A 6 13.84 -32.32 33.41
C VAL A 6 13.06 -31.02 33.45
N ALA A 7 12.77 -30.52 34.65
CA ALA A 7 12.11 -29.20 34.81
C ALA A 7 13.00 -28.05 34.30
N GLY A 8 14.33 -28.11 34.52
CA GLY A 8 15.29 -27.14 34.02
C GLY A 8 15.35 -27.13 32.49
N PHE A 9 15.33 -28.27 31.84
CA PHE A 9 15.28 -28.39 30.36
C PHE A 9 13.98 -27.82 29.80
N ALA A 10 12.83 -28.08 30.40
CA ALA A 10 11.54 -27.56 30.00
C ALA A 10 11.48 -26.03 30.08
N GLN A 11 12.01 -25.44 31.17
CA GLN A 11 12.09 -23.99 31.35
C GLN A 11 13.03 -23.35 30.33
N ASN A 12 14.18 -23.94 30.04
CA ASN A 12 15.11 -23.44 29.04
C ASN A 12 14.53 -23.54 27.64
N ALA A 13 13.83 -24.63 27.29
CA ALA A 13 13.14 -24.77 26.03
C ALA A 13 12.05 -23.69 25.85
N ALA A 14 11.25 -23.43 26.90
CA ALA A 14 10.23 -22.39 26.89
C ALA A 14 10.84 -20.99 26.70
N LYS A 15 11.96 -20.69 27.38
CA LYS A 15 12.70 -19.42 27.22
C LYS A 15 13.24 -19.26 25.79
N ILE A 16 13.78 -20.32 25.21
CA ILE A 16 14.27 -20.31 23.81
C ILE A 16 13.12 -20.04 22.86
N ASP A 17 11.98 -20.68 23.03
CA ASP A 17 10.79 -20.46 22.19
C ASP A 17 10.28 -19.03 22.31
N LYS A 18 10.24 -18.48 23.53
CA LYS A 18 9.88 -17.07 23.76
C LYS A 18 10.83 -16.13 23.03
N LEU A 19 12.14 -16.34 23.14
CA LEU A 19 13.15 -15.53 22.46
C LEU A 19 12.98 -15.59 20.94
N LYS A 20 12.70 -16.76 20.38
CA LYS A 20 12.43 -16.92 18.94
C LYS A 20 11.18 -16.14 18.53
N GLU A 21 10.11 -16.21 19.28
CA GLU A 21 8.88 -15.47 19.00
C GLU A 21 9.10 -13.97 19.12
N GLN A 22 9.87 -13.50 20.12
CA GLN A 22 10.23 -12.10 20.25
C GLN A 22 11.04 -11.59 19.05
N GLN A 23 12.02 -12.38 18.58
CA GLN A 23 12.80 -12.04 17.37
C GLN A 23 11.89 -11.95 16.14
N LYS A 24 10.94 -12.87 16.02
CA LYS A 24 9.95 -12.88 14.94
C LYS A 24 9.08 -11.62 14.98
N VAL A 25 8.61 -11.22 16.16
CA VAL A 25 7.84 -9.98 16.33
C VAL A 25 8.65 -8.76 15.91
N LEU A 26 9.92 -8.70 16.30
CA LEU A 26 10.80 -7.57 15.92
C LEU A 26 10.99 -7.49 14.40
N LYS A 27 11.22 -8.62 13.75
CA LYS A 27 11.34 -8.68 12.29
C LYS A 27 10.05 -8.25 11.59
N LEU A 28 8.92 -8.78 12.04
CA LEU A 28 7.61 -8.46 11.48
C LEU A 28 7.25 -6.99 11.70
N THR A 29 7.57 -6.45 12.88
CA THR A 29 7.34 -5.02 13.18
C THR A 29 8.18 -4.13 12.27
N THR A 30 9.43 -4.51 12.00
CA THR A 30 10.31 -3.80 11.07
C THR A 30 9.74 -3.81 9.66
N GLU A 31 9.26 -4.96 9.20
CA GLU A 31 8.60 -5.08 7.88
C GLU A 31 7.32 -4.24 7.82
N LEU A 32 6.51 -4.27 8.88
CA LEU A 32 5.28 -3.49 8.98
C LEU A 32 5.57 -1.99 8.91
N ASN A 33 6.55 -1.53 9.66
CA ASN A 33 6.95 -0.11 9.67
C ASN A 33 7.44 0.34 8.29
N LYS A 34 8.21 -0.49 7.62
CA LYS A 34 8.68 -0.22 6.26
C LYS A 34 7.54 -0.14 5.25
N LEU A 35 6.61 -1.09 5.31
CA LEU A 35 5.40 -1.09 4.48
C LEU A 35 4.52 0.12 4.76
N GLN A 36 4.40 0.51 6.02
CA GLN A 36 3.61 1.67 6.42
C GLN A 36 4.21 2.96 5.86
N LEU A 37 5.55 3.07 5.85
CA LEU A 37 6.24 4.20 5.23
C LEU A 37 6.01 4.23 3.72
N ASP A 38 6.12 3.09 3.05
CA ASP A 38 5.85 2.97 1.62
C ASP A 38 4.38 3.28 1.30
N TYR A 39 3.45 2.85 2.16
CA TYR A 39 2.03 3.15 2.05
C TYR A 39 1.76 4.65 2.13
N GLU A 40 2.37 5.35 3.08
CA GLU A 40 2.21 6.80 3.22
C GLU A 40 2.75 7.57 2.01
N LYS A 41 3.86 7.11 1.45
CA LYS A 41 4.42 7.67 0.21
C LYS A 41 3.48 7.45 -0.97
N GLU A 42 2.95 6.24 -1.12
CA GLU A 42 2.00 5.93 -2.20
C GLU A 42 0.68 6.69 -2.02
N LYS A 43 0.23 6.87 -0.79
CA LYS A 43 -0.97 7.66 -0.47
C LYS A 43 -0.79 9.13 -0.87
N ALA A 44 0.38 9.72 -0.60
CA ALA A 44 0.71 11.07 -1.03
C ALA A 44 0.72 11.18 -2.56
N ASN A 45 1.31 10.20 -3.25
CA ASN A 45 1.31 10.09 -4.71
C ASN A 45 -0.12 9.97 -5.25
N ASN A 46 -0.97 9.17 -4.61
CA ASN A 46 -2.38 9.01 -5.00
C ASN A 46 -3.15 10.32 -4.89
N ILE A 47 -2.95 11.08 -3.83
CA ILE A 47 -3.58 12.40 -3.64
C ILE A 47 -3.15 13.35 -4.75
N GLU A 48 -1.87 13.41 -5.06
CA GLU A 48 -1.33 14.24 -6.14
C GLU A 48 -1.89 13.83 -7.50
N LEU A 49 -1.94 12.53 -7.80
CA LEU A 49 -2.54 12.01 -9.03
C LEU A 49 -4.03 12.29 -9.11
N SER A 50 -4.75 12.23 -7.98
CA SER A 50 -6.19 12.55 -7.92
C SER A 50 -6.45 14.00 -8.27
N LYS A 51 -5.65 14.92 -7.76
CA LYS A 51 -5.75 16.36 -8.08
C LYS A 51 -5.44 16.60 -9.56
N LYS A 52 -4.37 16.00 -10.06
CA LYS A 52 -3.98 16.09 -11.46
C LYS A 52 -5.04 15.52 -12.40
N ALA A 53 -5.63 14.38 -12.02
CA ALA A 53 -6.72 13.78 -12.78
C ALA A 53 -7.95 14.68 -12.84
N ALA A 54 -8.34 15.31 -11.73
CA ALA A 54 -9.46 16.23 -11.68
C ALA A 54 -9.23 17.44 -12.60
N ASP A 55 -8.05 18.05 -12.55
CA ASP A 55 -7.69 19.20 -13.37
C ASP A 55 -7.65 18.84 -14.87
N ILE A 56 -7.02 17.73 -15.21
CA ILE A 56 -6.92 17.26 -16.60
C ILE A 56 -8.28 16.84 -17.15
N ASN A 57 -9.13 16.18 -16.36
CA ASN A 57 -10.48 15.82 -16.77
C ASN A 57 -11.33 17.08 -17.05
N ALA A 58 -11.22 18.10 -16.21
CA ALA A 58 -11.90 19.37 -16.43
C ALA A 58 -11.43 20.04 -17.72
N ASP A 59 -10.12 20.08 -17.98
CA ASP A 59 -9.54 20.64 -19.19
C ASP A 59 -9.98 19.87 -20.45
N ALA A 60 -10.00 18.54 -20.38
CA ALA A 60 -10.44 17.70 -21.50
C ALA A 60 -11.93 17.88 -21.80
N ASN A 61 -12.77 18.02 -20.78
CA ASN A 61 -14.20 18.32 -20.93
C ASN A 61 -14.41 19.68 -21.56
N SER A 62 -13.71 20.71 -21.09
CA SER A 62 -13.74 22.05 -21.66
C SER A 62 -13.33 22.04 -23.15
N ALA A 63 -12.21 21.39 -23.47
CA ALA A 63 -11.72 21.28 -24.84
C ALA A 63 -12.70 20.56 -25.76
N THR A 64 -13.37 19.53 -25.26
CA THR A 64 -14.36 18.77 -26.03
C THR A 64 -15.63 19.62 -26.26
N THR A 65 -16.06 20.36 -25.24
CA THR A 65 -17.26 21.26 -25.33
C THR A 65 -16.99 22.42 -26.25
N ASP A 66 -15.80 23.01 -26.23
CA ASP A 66 -15.41 24.17 -27.00
C ASP A 66 -14.98 23.83 -28.44
N PHE A 67 -14.96 22.51 -28.79
CA PHE A 67 -14.58 22.05 -30.11
C PHE A 67 -15.51 22.66 -31.18
N ASN A 68 -14.90 23.41 -32.11
CA ASN A 68 -15.62 24.15 -33.15
C ASN A 68 -15.33 23.59 -34.54
N THR A 69 -16.37 23.18 -35.24
CA THR A 69 -16.29 22.58 -36.60
C THR A 69 -16.52 23.60 -37.73
N SER A 70 -16.72 24.90 -37.40
CA SER A 70 -17.07 25.94 -38.39
C SER A 70 -15.93 26.30 -39.35
N ASN A 71 -14.68 26.04 -38.99
CA ASN A 71 -13.49 26.28 -39.81
C ASN A 71 -12.65 25.02 -39.91
N ALA A 72 -12.50 24.46 -41.12
CA ALA A 72 -11.81 23.21 -41.36
C ALA A 72 -10.36 23.16 -40.86
N SER A 73 -9.61 24.25 -41.04
CA SER A 73 -8.23 24.35 -40.58
C SER A 73 -8.11 24.34 -39.04
N ASN A 74 -8.93 25.17 -38.41
CA ASN A 74 -9.02 25.24 -36.95
C ASN A 74 -9.59 23.95 -36.36
N THR A 75 -10.55 23.31 -37.03
CA THR A 75 -11.12 22.04 -36.64
C THR A 75 -10.06 20.92 -36.56
N VAL A 76 -9.16 20.83 -37.54
CA VAL A 76 -8.06 19.87 -37.52
C VAL A 76 -7.11 20.13 -36.35
N LYS A 77 -6.74 21.40 -36.13
CA LYS A 77 -5.88 21.82 -35.02
C LYS A 77 -6.53 21.51 -33.66
N ASP A 78 -7.78 21.87 -33.50
CA ASP A 78 -8.55 21.68 -32.27
C ASP A 78 -8.78 20.19 -32.00
N ALA A 79 -9.03 19.39 -33.04
CA ALA A 79 -9.15 17.94 -32.92
C ALA A 79 -7.86 17.30 -32.43
N LYS A 80 -6.70 17.68 -32.97
CA LYS A 80 -5.39 17.19 -32.53
C LYS A 80 -5.10 17.56 -31.08
N SER A 81 -5.36 18.82 -30.70
CA SER A 81 -5.18 19.29 -29.33
C SER A 81 -6.09 18.56 -28.35
N THR A 82 -7.35 18.38 -28.70
CA THR A 82 -8.34 17.65 -27.89
C THR A 82 -7.95 16.19 -27.72
N ILE A 83 -7.53 15.53 -28.79
CA ILE A 83 -7.04 14.13 -28.73
C ILE A 83 -5.84 14.01 -27.81
N LYS A 84 -4.89 14.95 -27.87
CA LYS A 84 -3.72 14.98 -26.98
C LYS A 84 -4.15 15.08 -25.53
N LYS A 85 -5.06 15.99 -25.20
CA LYS A 85 -5.60 16.16 -23.82
C LYS A 85 -6.32 14.90 -23.34
N LEU A 86 -7.11 14.24 -24.21
CA LEU A 86 -7.79 13.00 -23.88
C LEU A 86 -6.80 11.85 -23.60
N LYS A 87 -5.71 11.77 -24.36
CA LYS A 87 -4.65 10.77 -24.13
C LYS A 87 -3.90 11.03 -22.82
N GLU A 88 -3.61 12.29 -22.50
CA GLU A 88 -2.99 12.67 -21.22
C GLU A 88 -3.91 12.34 -20.05
N THR A 89 -5.21 12.59 -20.19
CA THR A 89 -6.25 12.26 -19.21
C THR A 89 -6.30 10.76 -18.99
N GLU A 90 -6.31 9.96 -20.05
CA GLU A 90 -6.28 8.50 -19.98
C GLU A 90 -5.03 8.00 -19.23
N ALA A 91 -3.85 8.56 -19.57
CA ALA A 91 -2.60 8.17 -18.93
C ALA A 91 -2.60 8.46 -17.42
N VAL A 92 -3.08 9.62 -17.01
CA VAL A 92 -3.17 9.99 -15.58
C VAL A 92 -4.17 9.11 -14.85
N ASN A 93 -5.33 8.85 -15.44
CA ASN A 93 -6.35 7.98 -14.86
C ASN A 93 -5.84 6.53 -14.70
N LYS A 94 -5.06 6.03 -15.64
CA LYS A 94 -4.39 4.72 -15.52
C LYS A 94 -3.40 4.69 -14.37
N LYS A 95 -2.59 5.74 -14.21
CA LYS A 95 -1.66 5.85 -13.08
C LYS A 95 -2.39 5.91 -11.74
N LEU A 96 -3.49 6.64 -11.68
CA LEU A 96 -4.33 6.72 -10.48
C LEU A 96 -4.92 5.35 -10.12
N ALA A 97 -5.46 4.64 -11.09
CA ALA A 97 -6.00 3.29 -10.89
C ALA A 97 -4.92 2.32 -10.39
N LYS A 98 -3.71 2.40 -10.95
CA LYS A 98 -2.56 1.60 -10.50
C LYS A 98 -2.16 1.93 -9.07
N SER A 99 -2.13 3.21 -8.73
CA SER A 99 -1.83 3.67 -7.36
C SER A 99 -2.86 3.15 -6.35
N GLN A 100 -4.14 3.22 -6.66
CA GLN A 100 -5.22 2.68 -5.82
C GLN A 100 -5.07 1.18 -5.61
N LYS A 101 -4.72 0.45 -6.66
CA LYS A 101 -4.46 -0.99 -6.60
C LYS A 101 -3.25 -1.31 -5.71
N ASN A 102 -2.18 -0.51 -5.83
CA ASN A 102 -0.99 -0.66 -4.99
C ASN A 102 -1.31 -0.42 -3.51
N LEU A 103 -2.08 0.62 -3.19
CA LEU A 103 -2.54 0.91 -1.83
C LEU A 103 -3.34 -0.26 -1.26
N SER A 104 -4.28 -0.82 -2.02
CA SER A 104 -5.06 -1.96 -1.60
C SER A 104 -4.20 -3.20 -1.31
N LYS A 105 -3.20 -3.46 -2.15
CA LYS A 105 -2.24 -4.56 -1.93
C LYS A 105 -1.41 -4.35 -0.68
N MET A 106 -0.95 -3.13 -0.43
CA MET A 106 -0.18 -2.78 0.76
C MET A 106 -1.02 -2.95 2.03
N GLU A 107 -2.27 -2.51 2.02
CA GLU A 107 -3.21 -2.70 3.14
C GLU A 107 -3.38 -4.18 3.49
N LYS A 108 -3.55 -5.03 2.48
CA LYS A 108 -3.67 -6.49 2.68
C LYS A 108 -2.39 -7.09 3.27
N LYS A 109 -1.23 -6.66 2.79
CA LYS A 109 0.06 -7.12 3.32
C LYS A 109 0.26 -6.69 4.77
N MET A 110 -0.05 -5.44 5.09
CA MET A 110 0.04 -4.91 6.45
C MET A 110 -0.90 -5.67 7.39
N ALA A 111 -2.12 -5.96 6.97
CA ALA A 111 -3.08 -6.73 7.76
C ALA A 111 -2.56 -8.15 8.04
N LYS A 112 -1.95 -8.82 7.05
CA LYS A 112 -1.35 -10.14 7.23
C LYS A 112 -0.18 -10.12 8.21
N ILE A 113 0.69 -9.13 8.11
CA ILE A 113 1.84 -8.97 9.02
C ILE A 113 1.33 -8.68 10.43
N GLN A 114 0.35 -7.81 10.59
CA GLN A 114 -0.25 -7.52 11.90
C GLN A 114 -0.85 -8.77 12.53
N ALA A 115 -1.55 -9.59 11.76
CA ALA A 115 -2.10 -10.86 12.23
C ALA A 115 -1.01 -11.82 12.71
N LYS A 116 0.13 -11.88 12.02
CA LYS A 116 1.28 -12.69 12.43
C LYS A 116 1.92 -12.17 13.73
N ILE A 117 2.02 -10.86 13.89
CA ILE A 117 2.50 -10.21 15.11
C ILE A 117 1.58 -10.56 16.28
N ASP A 118 0.28 -10.43 16.11
CA ASP A 118 -0.71 -10.74 17.14
C ASP A 118 -0.64 -12.21 17.55
N ASP A 119 -0.49 -13.10 16.59
CA ASP A 119 -0.33 -14.53 16.83
C ASP A 119 0.95 -14.85 17.63
N SER A 120 2.07 -14.26 17.26
CA SER A 120 3.34 -14.40 17.99
C SER A 120 3.25 -13.82 19.41
N ASN A 121 2.57 -12.70 19.59
CA ASN A 121 2.34 -12.11 20.92
C ASN A 121 1.47 -13.00 21.80
N LYS A 122 0.49 -13.69 21.24
CA LYS A 122 -0.31 -14.68 21.97
C LYS A 122 0.55 -15.86 22.45
N LYS A 123 1.46 -16.33 21.62
CA LYS A 123 2.41 -17.39 21.98
C LYS A 123 3.37 -16.96 23.10
N ILE A 124 3.86 -15.73 23.06
CA ILE A 124 4.70 -15.14 24.12
C ILE A 124 3.93 -15.08 25.45
N LYS A 125 2.71 -14.59 25.44
CA LYS A 125 1.84 -14.55 26.63
C LYS A 125 1.57 -15.93 27.19
N PHE A 126 1.34 -16.92 26.35
CA PHE A 126 1.15 -18.29 26.76
C PHE A 126 2.36 -18.84 27.51
N VAL A 127 3.57 -18.59 27.01
CA VAL A 127 4.81 -18.99 27.67
C VAL A 127 5.00 -18.25 29.00
N ASP A 128 4.71 -16.95 29.07
CA ASP A 128 4.84 -16.13 30.28
C ASP A 128 3.89 -16.60 31.40
N ASN A 129 2.75 -17.18 31.06
CA ASN A 129 1.76 -17.65 32.01
C ASN A 129 2.00 -19.08 32.50
N GLN A 130 3.03 -19.74 32.02
CA GLN A 130 3.47 -21.08 32.48
C GLN A 130 4.53 -20.98 33.57
#